data_a0ca09ae2c831019f51f81f785d39c08
#
_entry.id   a0ca09ae2c831019f51f81f785d39c08
#
_cell.length_a   1.000
_cell.length_b   1.000
_cell.length_c   1.000
_cell.angle_alpha   90.00
_cell.angle_beta   90.00
_cell.angle_gamma   90.00
#
_symmetry.space_group_name_H-M   'P 1'
#
loop_
_entity.id
_entity.type
_entity.pdbx_description
1 polymer ?
#
loop_
_entity_poly.entity_id
_entity_poly.type
_entity_poly.pdbx_seq_one_letter_code
_entity_poly.pdbx_strand_id
1 'polypeptide(L)'
;MQLSNDVFIIGTGESKYGELWERSLREISVEAGLKAIESSGVRTKDLDAIYMGNSLSGMISGQENIGALMSDYAGIADEDVPTLRIEASTASGAAAVYEAYLSIKSGEYDLVMVGGVEKMTELYGNEMIDISSSILDREWEAFFGGTPAAMAALSARKYMKDYGVGKDVLAAISVNDHKNASMNPIAHFSNIITMDQAMNSTPVAEPLNLMDCAPQSDGASSIILASEKFMKQEKKEGVKIAGSGISQEYFALHSRDSLYSMKSTVNASRKALQKANVTLDDISFAEIHDSFSIYGVMALEDIGFAERGKAKDLVFSEIGLKGKIPINPSGGLKAKGFPYGASGVGQFVEGYLQLMGKAGKRQVENAEYGLLHSVAGTGSTSIVHILGGE
;
A
#
# COMPACT_ATOMS: atom_id res chain seq x y z
N MET A 1 13.79 32.76 9.60
CA MET A 1 12.65 31.96 9.11
C MET A 1 13.22 30.59 8.88
N GLN A 2 12.93 29.62 9.75
CA GLN A 2 13.33 28.23 9.51
C GLN A 2 12.49 27.77 8.30
N LEU A 3 13.14 27.40 7.19
CA LEU A 3 12.44 26.80 6.05
C LEU A 3 11.65 25.61 6.57
N SER A 4 10.39 25.48 6.24
CA SER A 4 9.65 24.26 6.49
C SER A 4 10.36 23.17 5.68
N ASN A 5 10.77 22.07 6.29
CA ASN A 5 11.36 20.95 5.54
C ASN A 5 10.22 20.11 4.94
N ASP A 6 9.40 20.73 4.08
CA ASP A 6 8.33 19.99 3.42
C ASP A 6 8.89 19.00 2.41
N VAL A 7 8.20 17.88 2.25
CA VAL A 7 8.63 16.75 1.41
C VAL A 7 7.65 16.59 0.26
N PHE A 8 8.18 16.46 -0.95
CA PHE A 8 7.40 16.38 -2.16
C PHE A 8 7.77 15.13 -2.96
N ILE A 9 6.78 14.51 -3.59
CA ILE A 9 6.96 13.48 -4.61
C ILE A 9 7.13 14.21 -5.94
N ILE A 10 8.25 13.97 -6.65
CA ILE A 10 8.55 14.64 -7.92
C ILE A 10 8.63 13.67 -9.10
N GLY A 11 8.63 12.38 -8.86
CA GLY A 11 8.69 11.37 -9.91
C GLY A 11 8.19 10.02 -9.40
N THR A 12 7.64 9.23 -10.32
CA THR A 12 7.05 7.93 -10.01
C THR A 12 7.31 6.94 -11.13
N GLY A 13 7.40 5.65 -10.78
CA GLY A 13 7.54 4.57 -11.75
C GLY A 13 7.01 3.26 -11.18
N GLU A 14 6.42 2.44 -12.05
CA GLU A 14 5.92 1.11 -11.70
C GLU A 14 6.21 0.10 -12.81
N SER A 15 6.45 -1.14 -12.41
CA SER A 15 6.36 -2.29 -13.30
C SER A 15 4.88 -2.68 -13.48
N LYS A 16 4.58 -3.61 -14.37
CA LYS A 16 3.31 -4.32 -14.32
C LYS A 16 3.26 -5.16 -13.03
N TYR A 17 2.06 -5.31 -12.44
CA TYR A 17 1.79 -6.24 -11.36
C TYR A 17 1.17 -7.52 -11.94
N GLY A 18 1.50 -8.67 -11.39
CA GLY A 18 0.97 -9.95 -11.86
C GLY A 18 1.89 -11.12 -11.60
N GLU A 19 1.68 -12.19 -12.33
CA GLU A 19 2.58 -13.35 -12.38
C GLU A 19 3.62 -13.09 -13.48
N LEU A 20 4.81 -12.63 -13.08
CA LEU A 20 5.87 -12.19 -14.00
C LEU A 20 6.97 -13.25 -14.13
N TRP A 21 6.60 -14.45 -14.58
CA TRP A 21 7.45 -15.65 -14.62
C TRP A 21 8.79 -15.47 -15.34
N GLU A 22 8.81 -14.70 -16.41
CA GLU A 22 10.00 -14.48 -17.25
C GLU A 22 10.87 -13.31 -16.77
N ARG A 23 10.52 -12.72 -15.60
CA ARG A 23 11.19 -11.53 -15.09
C ARG A 23 11.73 -11.75 -13.70
N SER A 24 13.00 -11.42 -13.50
CA SER A 24 13.65 -11.49 -12.20
C SER A 24 13.22 -10.32 -11.28
N LEU A 25 13.43 -10.50 -9.98
CA LEU A 25 13.28 -9.43 -8.98
C LEU A 25 14.07 -8.17 -9.37
N ARG A 26 15.28 -8.34 -9.93
CA ARG A 26 16.16 -7.25 -10.35
C ARG A 26 15.56 -6.43 -11.49
N GLU A 27 15.10 -7.12 -12.54
CA GLU A 27 14.56 -6.47 -13.74
C GLU A 27 13.28 -5.65 -13.42
N ILE A 28 12.36 -6.21 -12.62
CA ILE A 28 11.13 -5.48 -12.26
C ILE A 28 11.44 -4.28 -11.35
N SER A 29 12.40 -4.42 -10.42
CA SER A 29 12.81 -3.34 -9.54
C SER A 29 13.49 -2.20 -10.31
N VAL A 30 14.47 -2.52 -11.17
CA VAL A 30 15.19 -1.52 -11.95
C VAL A 30 14.27 -0.82 -12.95
N GLU A 31 13.31 -1.53 -13.57
CA GLU A 31 12.31 -0.91 -14.44
C GLU A 31 11.53 0.20 -13.70
N ALA A 32 11.03 -0.10 -12.50
CA ALA A 32 10.29 0.89 -11.70
C ALA A 32 11.17 2.08 -11.30
N GLY A 33 12.42 1.80 -10.90
CA GLY A 33 13.40 2.82 -10.56
C GLY A 33 13.73 3.75 -11.71
N LEU A 34 14.04 3.20 -12.88
CA LEU A 34 14.37 3.98 -14.08
C LEU A 34 13.19 4.87 -14.51
N LYS A 35 11.96 4.36 -14.47
CA LYS A 35 10.76 5.17 -14.75
C LYS A 35 10.60 6.33 -13.76
N ALA A 36 10.89 6.12 -12.47
CA ALA A 36 10.83 7.17 -11.47
C ALA A 36 11.89 8.26 -11.71
N ILE A 37 13.12 7.87 -12.04
CA ILE A 37 14.21 8.79 -12.44
C ILE A 37 13.82 9.57 -13.69
N GLU A 38 13.35 8.89 -14.73
CA GLU A 38 12.92 9.54 -15.97
C GLU A 38 11.78 10.55 -15.72
N SER A 39 10.77 10.14 -14.96
CA SER A 39 9.60 11.01 -14.69
C SER A 39 9.94 12.23 -13.83
N SER A 40 10.94 12.12 -12.94
CA SER A 40 11.41 13.21 -12.10
C SER A 40 12.38 14.14 -12.83
N GLY A 41 13.10 13.62 -13.84
CA GLY A 41 14.17 14.34 -14.55
C GLY A 41 15.38 14.65 -13.69
N VAL A 42 15.64 13.86 -12.62
CA VAL A 42 16.89 13.90 -11.83
C VAL A 42 17.88 12.86 -12.34
N ARG A 43 19.13 12.95 -11.93
CA ARG A 43 20.17 11.95 -12.22
C ARG A 43 20.38 11.08 -10.99
N THR A 44 20.72 9.82 -11.20
CA THR A 44 21.02 8.88 -10.10
C THR A 44 22.07 9.41 -9.13
N LYS A 45 23.13 10.00 -9.63
CA LYS A 45 24.22 10.60 -8.83
C LYS A 45 23.83 11.83 -8.00
N ASP A 46 22.65 12.38 -8.21
CA ASP A 46 22.14 13.50 -7.42
C ASP A 46 21.32 13.01 -6.21
N LEU A 47 21.08 11.68 -6.11
CA LEU A 47 20.40 11.06 -4.99
C LEU A 47 21.28 11.01 -3.74
N ASP A 48 20.72 11.38 -2.60
CA ASP A 48 21.40 11.28 -1.30
C ASP A 48 21.29 9.88 -0.69
N ALA A 49 20.17 9.18 -0.94
CA ALA A 49 19.93 7.82 -0.45
C ALA A 49 18.86 7.08 -1.26
N ILE A 50 18.85 5.74 -1.12
CA ILE A 50 17.82 4.85 -1.66
C ILE A 50 17.29 3.97 -0.53
N TYR A 51 15.98 3.99 -0.28
CA TYR A 51 15.30 3.06 0.63
C TYR A 51 14.45 2.06 -0.15
N MET A 52 14.64 0.77 0.16
CA MET A 52 13.96 -0.33 -0.53
C MET A 52 12.99 -1.06 0.42
N GLY A 53 11.70 -0.90 0.22
CA GLY A 53 10.68 -1.70 0.89
C GLY A 53 10.64 -3.12 0.31
N ASN A 54 10.91 -4.12 1.14
CA ASN A 54 10.86 -5.52 0.74
C ASN A 54 10.65 -6.40 1.98
N SER A 55 9.77 -7.40 1.89
CA SER A 55 9.37 -8.23 3.01
C SER A 55 9.95 -9.65 2.94
N LEU A 56 9.66 -10.39 1.90
CA LEU A 56 9.82 -11.84 1.87
C LEU A 56 10.96 -12.36 0.99
N SER A 57 11.76 -11.51 0.34
CA SER A 57 12.77 -11.98 -0.62
C SER A 57 13.77 -12.96 -0.02
N GLY A 58 14.19 -12.76 1.24
CA GLY A 58 15.08 -13.70 1.94
C GLY A 58 14.49 -15.09 2.08
N MET A 59 13.17 -15.20 2.23
CA MET A 59 12.46 -16.47 2.36
C MET A 59 12.06 -17.09 1.01
N ILE A 60 11.68 -16.28 0.03
CA ILE A 60 11.20 -16.75 -1.27
C ILE A 60 12.38 -17.09 -2.20
N SER A 61 13.32 -16.17 -2.37
CA SER A 61 14.45 -16.29 -3.31
C SER A 61 15.81 -16.51 -2.63
N GLY A 62 15.85 -16.54 -1.30
CA GLY A 62 17.11 -16.62 -0.54
C GLY A 62 18.00 -15.37 -0.66
N GLN A 63 17.46 -14.25 -1.18
CA GLN A 63 18.23 -13.04 -1.41
C GLN A 63 17.96 -11.98 -0.34
N GLU A 64 19.00 -11.65 0.41
CA GLU A 64 19.03 -10.52 1.34
C GLU A 64 19.78 -9.33 0.72
N ASN A 65 19.89 -8.21 1.45
CA ASN A 65 20.57 -6.97 1.05
C ASN A 65 20.11 -6.43 -0.31
N ILE A 66 18.80 -6.41 -0.50
CA ILE A 66 18.14 -6.04 -1.76
C ILE A 66 18.56 -4.63 -2.24
N GLY A 67 18.76 -3.69 -1.32
CA GLY A 67 19.20 -2.32 -1.68
C GLY A 67 20.51 -2.34 -2.45
N ALA A 68 21.57 -2.90 -1.87
CA ALA A 68 22.88 -2.97 -2.52
C ALA A 68 22.84 -3.78 -3.84
N LEU A 69 22.09 -4.89 -3.85
CA LEU A 69 21.91 -5.68 -5.06
C LEU A 69 21.27 -4.87 -6.20
N MET A 70 20.26 -4.03 -5.90
CA MET A 70 19.61 -3.20 -6.91
C MET A 70 20.52 -2.06 -7.38
N SER A 71 21.27 -1.44 -6.46
CA SER A 71 22.26 -0.42 -6.79
C SER A 71 23.33 -0.95 -7.76
N ASP A 72 23.87 -2.14 -7.47
CA ASP A 72 24.84 -2.80 -8.33
C ASP A 72 24.25 -3.14 -9.72
N TYR A 73 23.08 -3.77 -9.75
CA TYR A 73 22.42 -4.16 -11.00
C TYR A 73 21.96 -2.95 -11.84
N ALA A 74 21.61 -1.85 -11.20
CA ALA A 74 21.30 -0.58 -11.88
C ALA A 74 22.52 0.17 -12.40
N GLY A 75 23.73 -0.29 -12.06
CA GLY A 75 25.00 0.33 -12.48
C GLY A 75 25.32 1.64 -11.76
N ILE A 76 24.84 1.82 -10.53
CA ILE A 76 25.04 3.04 -9.70
C ILE A 76 25.82 2.74 -8.40
N ALA A 77 26.39 1.54 -8.26
CA ALA A 77 27.09 1.14 -7.04
C ALA A 77 28.33 2.00 -6.73
N ASP A 78 28.95 2.60 -7.74
CA ASP A 78 30.13 3.49 -7.64
C ASP A 78 29.76 4.98 -7.48
N GLU A 79 28.47 5.33 -7.44
CA GLU A 79 28.01 6.71 -7.22
C GLU A 79 27.97 7.11 -5.72
N ASP A 80 28.38 6.20 -4.81
CA ASP A 80 28.41 6.40 -3.35
C ASP A 80 27.04 6.76 -2.74
N VAL A 81 25.94 6.23 -3.32
CA VAL A 81 24.58 6.43 -2.83
C VAL A 81 24.21 5.31 -1.84
N PRO A 82 24.05 5.59 -0.54
CA PRO A 82 23.70 4.58 0.45
C PRO A 82 22.33 3.97 0.17
N THR A 83 22.24 2.64 0.26
CA THR A 83 21.00 1.91 0.03
C THR A 83 20.65 1.03 1.22
N LEU A 84 19.40 1.08 1.68
CA LEU A 84 18.92 0.30 2.81
C LEU A 84 17.63 -0.45 2.46
N ARG A 85 17.50 -1.70 2.97
CA ARG A 85 16.24 -2.43 2.97
C ARG A 85 15.46 -2.08 4.23
N ILE A 86 14.20 -1.74 4.07
CA ILE A 86 13.24 -1.48 5.14
C ILE A 86 12.18 -2.59 5.13
N GLU A 87 11.97 -3.19 6.31
CA GLU A 87 11.01 -4.27 6.51
C GLU A 87 9.98 -3.88 7.59
N ALA A 88 8.72 -4.05 7.27
CA ALA A 88 7.56 -3.93 8.15
C ALA A 88 6.43 -4.83 7.62
N SER A 89 6.74 -6.10 7.30
CA SER A 89 5.79 -7.07 6.74
C SER A 89 5.10 -6.49 5.49
N THR A 90 3.79 -6.63 5.38
CA THR A 90 2.99 -6.13 4.25
C THR A 90 2.95 -4.60 4.13
N ALA A 91 3.50 -3.86 5.11
CA ALA A 91 3.63 -2.40 5.09
C ALA A 91 5.06 -1.93 4.75
N SER A 92 5.98 -2.82 4.33
CA SER A 92 7.40 -2.49 4.09
C SER A 92 7.60 -1.31 3.14
N GLY A 93 6.80 -1.21 2.07
CA GLY A 93 6.87 -0.09 1.14
C GLY A 93 6.50 1.24 1.78
N ALA A 94 5.40 1.29 2.53
CA ALA A 94 4.99 2.50 3.25
C ALA A 94 5.98 2.88 4.37
N ALA A 95 6.59 1.88 5.03
CA ALA A 95 7.64 2.11 6.02
C ALA A 95 8.89 2.74 5.37
N ALA A 96 9.30 2.26 4.19
CA ALA A 96 10.41 2.84 3.45
C ALA A 96 10.15 4.31 3.08
N VAL A 97 8.92 4.64 2.66
CA VAL A 97 8.52 6.04 2.41
C VAL A 97 8.52 6.86 3.70
N TYR A 98 8.06 6.27 4.82
CA TYR A 98 8.06 6.96 6.12
C TYR A 98 9.49 7.31 6.57
N GLU A 99 10.45 6.40 6.44
CA GLU A 99 11.87 6.66 6.77
C GLU A 99 12.49 7.72 5.85
N ALA A 100 12.23 7.67 4.56
CA ALA A 100 12.67 8.68 3.61
C ALA A 100 12.06 10.07 3.92
N TYR A 101 10.77 10.10 4.27
CA TYR A 101 10.11 11.32 4.72
C TYR A 101 10.78 11.90 5.97
N LEU A 102 11.14 11.07 6.96
CA LEU A 102 11.83 11.52 8.17
C LEU A 102 13.25 12.02 7.87
N SER A 103 13.99 11.33 6.98
CA SER A 103 15.35 11.72 6.58
C SER A 103 15.36 13.12 5.94
N ILE A 104 14.40 13.42 5.05
CA ILE A 104 14.27 14.75 4.44
C ILE A 104 13.78 15.77 5.46
N LYS A 105 12.79 15.42 6.30
CA LYS A 105 12.30 16.32 7.38
C LYS A 105 13.37 16.70 8.38
N SER A 106 14.33 15.80 8.66
CA SER A 106 15.46 16.10 9.55
C SER A 106 16.48 17.06 8.93
N GLY A 107 16.47 17.21 7.60
CA GLY A 107 17.43 17.99 6.85
C GLY A 107 18.73 17.24 6.52
N GLU A 108 18.80 15.91 6.77
CA GLU A 108 19.96 15.09 6.41
C GLU A 108 20.07 14.91 4.91
N TYR A 109 18.92 14.73 4.21
CA TYR A 109 18.85 14.53 2.78
C TYR A 109 17.92 15.55 2.10
N ASP A 110 18.23 15.89 0.86
CA ASP A 110 17.41 16.74 0.00
C ASP A 110 16.68 15.95 -1.09
N LEU A 111 17.25 14.80 -1.53
CA LEU A 111 16.72 14.01 -2.65
C LEU A 111 16.87 12.50 -2.38
N VAL A 112 15.77 11.82 -2.19
CA VAL A 112 15.75 10.39 -1.82
C VAL A 112 14.88 9.59 -2.78
N MET A 113 15.40 8.44 -3.26
CA MET A 113 14.60 7.45 -3.98
C MET A 113 14.03 6.44 -3.00
N VAL A 114 12.75 6.13 -3.14
CA VAL A 114 12.14 5.00 -2.45
C VAL A 114 11.64 3.99 -3.49
N GLY A 115 12.17 2.76 -3.40
CA GLY A 115 11.68 1.62 -4.17
C GLY A 115 10.92 0.65 -3.26
N GLY A 116 10.01 -0.10 -3.86
CA GLY A 116 9.37 -1.25 -3.23
C GLY A 116 9.30 -2.38 -4.25
N VAL A 117 9.64 -3.59 -3.86
CA VAL A 117 9.63 -4.75 -4.76
C VAL A 117 9.30 -6.02 -4.00
N GLU A 118 8.54 -6.90 -4.65
CA GLU A 118 8.37 -8.28 -4.20
C GLU A 118 8.21 -9.21 -5.41
N LYS A 119 8.77 -10.42 -5.31
CA LYS A 119 8.64 -11.49 -6.31
C LYS A 119 8.06 -12.70 -5.60
N MET A 120 6.73 -12.85 -5.63
CA MET A 120 6.00 -13.80 -4.77
C MET A 120 5.54 -15.05 -5.52
N THR A 121 5.57 -15.05 -6.85
CA THR A 121 5.00 -16.14 -7.65
C THR A 121 5.99 -17.26 -7.98
N GLU A 122 7.17 -17.26 -7.36
CA GLU A 122 8.17 -18.33 -7.48
C GLU A 122 7.79 -19.61 -6.69
N LEU A 123 6.91 -19.47 -5.69
CA LEU A 123 6.51 -20.55 -4.80
C LEU A 123 4.98 -20.73 -4.79
N TYR A 124 4.53 -21.95 -4.52
CA TYR A 124 3.11 -22.29 -4.56
C TYR A 124 2.68 -23.16 -3.38
N GLY A 125 1.36 -23.26 -3.22
CA GLY A 125 0.75 -24.19 -2.31
C GLY A 125 1.24 -24.03 -0.88
N ASN A 126 1.63 -25.11 -0.24
CA ASN A 126 1.98 -25.13 1.18
C ASN A 126 3.23 -24.32 1.51
N GLU A 127 4.21 -24.25 0.61
CA GLU A 127 5.44 -23.47 0.83
C GLU A 127 5.10 -21.97 0.94
N MET A 128 4.29 -21.48 0.02
CA MET A 128 3.88 -20.06 0.05
C MET A 128 2.94 -19.76 1.22
N ILE A 129 2.09 -20.71 1.64
CA ILE A 129 1.26 -20.59 2.83
C ILE A 129 2.14 -20.47 4.08
N ASP A 130 3.18 -21.30 4.22
CA ASP A 130 4.10 -21.24 5.37
C ASP A 130 4.87 -19.93 5.39
N ILE A 131 5.43 -19.48 4.27
CA ILE A 131 6.15 -18.21 4.17
C ILE A 131 5.22 -17.03 4.46
N SER A 132 4.03 -16.99 3.86
CA SER A 132 3.08 -15.90 4.12
C SER A 132 2.59 -15.89 5.58
N SER A 133 2.60 -17.04 6.25
CA SER A 133 2.26 -17.13 7.67
C SER A 133 3.35 -16.60 8.60
N SER A 134 4.55 -16.25 8.08
CA SER A 134 5.59 -15.56 8.86
C SER A 134 5.20 -14.15 9.30
N ILE A 135 4.15 -13.57 8.70
CA ILE A 135 3.59 -12.28 9.13
C ILE A 135 2.72 -12.38 10.39
N LEU A 136 2.49 -13.59 10.89
CA LEU A 136 1.74 -13.89 12.11
C LEU A 136 2.68 -14.26 13.25
N ASP A 137 2.17 -14.35 14.47
CA ASP A 137 2.91 -14.95 15.59
C ASP A 137 3.16 -16.43 15.28
N ARG A 138 4.44 -16.76 15.05
CA ARG A 138 4.84 -18.13 14.66
C ARG A 138 4.59 -19.14 15.78
N GLU A 139 4.74 -18.74 17.04
CA GLU A 139 4.61 -19.64 18.21
C GLU A 139 3.16 -19.84 18.62
N TRP A 140 2.34 -18.78 18.56
CA TRP A 140 0.98 -18.78 19.11
C TRP A 140 -0.15 -18.76 18.08
N GLU A 141 0.13 -18.45 16.83
CA GLU A 141 -0.86 -18.43 15.77
C GLU A 141 -0.51 -19.40 14.62
N ALA A 142 0.62 -19.22 13.95
CA ALA A 142 0.96 -20.03 12.78
C ALA A 142 1.25 -21.51 13.16
N PHE A 143 1.93 -21.77 14.28
CA PHE A 143 2.20 -23.14 14.78
C PHE A 143 0.91 -23.97 14.95
N PHE A 144 -0.19 -23.35 15.34
CA PHE A 144 -1.50 -24.00 15.49
C PHE A 144 -2.34 -24.01 14.21
N GLY A 145 -1.74 -23.74 13.06
CA GLY A 145 -2.41 -23.76 11.75
C GLY A 145 -3.06 -22.44 11.34
N GLY A 146 -2.74 -21.34 12.04
CA GLY A 146 -3.14 -20.01 11.63
C GLY A 146 -2.49 -19.62 10.30
N THR A 147 -3.32 -19.15 9.37
CA THR A 147 -2.87 -18.54 8.10
C THR A 147 -3.38 -17.11 8.03
N PRO A 148 -2.81 -16.23 7.20
CA PRO A 148 -3.35 -14.88 7.02
C PRO A 148 -4.84 -14.86 6.69
N ALA A 149 -5.30 -15.76 5.81
CA ALA A 149 -6.72 -15.90 5.46
C ALA A 149 -7.57 -16.37 6.65
N ALA A 150 -7.06 -17.30 7.47
CA ALA A 150 -7.78 -17.77 8.67
C ALA A 150 -7.95 -16.66 9.70
N MET A 151 -6.91 -15.84 9.93
CA MET A 151 -6.99 -14.69 10.86
C MET A 151 -7.99 -13.64 10.35
N ALA A 152 -7.96 -13.31 9.06
CA ALA A 152 -8.93 -12.41 8.46
C ALA A 152 -10.37 -12.98 8.53
N ALA A 153 -10.54 -14.30 8.37
CA ALA A 153 -11.83 -14.97 8.50
C ALA A 153 -12.40 -14.89 9.93
N LEU A 154 -11.55 -15.00 10.96
CA LEU A 154 -11.97 -14.78 12.36
C LEU A 154 -12.52 -13.37 12.57
N SER A 155 -11.83 -12.37 12.03
CA SER A 155 -12.27 -10.97 12.04
C SER A 155 -13.61 -10.81 11.32
N ALA A 156 -13.73 -11.37 10.11
CA ALA A 156 -14.95 -11.30 9.31
C ALA A 156 -16.16 -11.96 10.02
N ARG A 157 -15.97 -13.18 10.56
CA ARG A 157 -17.03 -13.88 11.29
C ARG A 157 -17.54 -13.10 12.49
N LYS A 158 -16.62 -12.53 13.27
CA LYS A 158 -16.98 -11.75 14.45
C LYS A 158 -17.72 -10.47 14.05
N TYR A 159 -17.19 -9.74 13.06
CA TYR A 159 -17.82 -8.52 12.53
C TYR A 159 -19.23 -8.79 11.99
N MET A 160 -19.38 -9.80 11.10
CA MET A 160 -20.67 -10.16 10.52
C MET A 160 -21.69 -10.56 11.59
N LYS A 161 -21.27 -11.31 12.61
CA LYS A 161 -22.14 -11.71 13.72
C LYS A 161 -22.60 -10.51 14.55
N ASP A 162 -21.69 -9.62 14.90
CA ASP A 162 -21.98 -8.51 15.83
C ASP A 162 -22.85 -7.43 15.17
N TYR A 163 -22.68 -7.20 13.85
CA TYR A 163 -23.39 -6.14 13.11
C TYR A 163 -24.50 -6.66 12.18
N GLY A 164 -24.70 -7.97 12.11
CA GLY A 164 -25.77 -8.57 11.29
C GLY A 164 -25.60 -8.29 9.79
N VAL A 165 -24.35 -8.24 9.27
CA VAL A 165 -24.07 -8.01 7.86
C VAL A 165 -23.78 -9.31 7.12
N GLY A 166 -24.10 -9.37 5.83
CA GLY A 166 -23.88 -10.52 4.95
C GLY A 166 -22.51 -10.51 4.23
N LYS A 167 -22.25 -11.57 3.45
CA LYS A 167 -21.08 -11.66 2.56
C LYS A 167 -21.09 -10.61 1.44
N ASP A 168 -22.25 -10.06 1.12
CA ASP A 168 -22.42 -8.99 0.12
C ASP A 168 -21.62 -7.74 0.45
N VAL A 169 -21.48 -7.40 1.74
CA VAL A 169 -20.66 -6.27 2.19
C VAL A 169 -19.18 -6.49 1.86
N LEU A 170 -18.68 -7.72 2.03
CA LEU A 170 -17.30 -8.09 1.65
C LEU A 170 -17.13 -8.08 0.13
N ALA A 171 -18.06 -8.70 -0.59
CA ALA A 171 -18.05 -8.77 -2.04
C ALA A 171 -18.06 -7.39 -2.71
N ALA A 172 -18.74 -6.40 -2.11
CA ALA A 172 -18.80 -5.03 -2.64
C ALA A 172 -17.41 -4.38 -2.74
N ILE A 173 -16.51 -4.61 -1.78
CA ILE A 173 -15.10 -4.16 -1.85
C ILE A 173 -14.43 -4.76 -3.09
N SER A 174 -14.52 -6.09 -3.26
CA SER A 174 -13.90 -6.77 -4.40
C SER A 174 -14.42 -6.29 -5.75
N VAL A 175 -15.73 -6.09 -5.86
CA VAL A 175 -16.37 -5.58 -7.08
C VAL A 175 -15.90 -4.17 -7.41
N ASN A 176 -15.79 -3.29 -6.42
CA ASN A 176 -15.24 -1.94 -6.60
C ASN A 176 -13.80 -1.99 -7.12
N ASP A 177 -12.95 -2.78 -6.50
CA ASP A 177 -11.52 -2.87 -6.85
C ASP A 177 -11.32 -3.43 -8.27
N HIS A 178 -12.01 -4.50 -8.63
CA HIS A 178 -11.97 -5.04 -10.00
C HIS A 178 -12.49 -4.05 -11.04
N LYS A 179 -13.50 -3.28 -10.71
CA LYS A 179 -14.00 -2.22 -11.58
C LYS A 179 -12.95 -1.14 -11.80
N ASN A 180 -12.29 -0.68 -10.74
CA ASN A 180 -11.24 0.34 -10.82
C ASN A 180 -9.99 -0.21 -11.54
N ALA A 181 -9.55 -1.41 -11.20
CA ALA A 181 -8.41 -2.08 -11.84
C ALA A 181 -8.58 -2.28 -13.35
N SER A 182 -9.82 -2.46 -13.84
CA SER A 182 -10.09 -2.59 -15.28
C SER A 182 -9.67 -1.35 -16.09
N MET A 183 -9.46 -0.22 -15.42
CA MET A 183 -8.98 1.03 -16.00
C MET A 183 -7.49 1.28 -15.73
N ASN A 184 -6.82 0.39 -14.99
CA ASN A 184 -5.41 0.50 -14.66
C ASN A 184 -4.57 -0.47 -15.51
N PRO A 185 -3.73 0.02 -16.45
CA PRO A 185 -3.01 -0.83 -17.40
C PRO A 185 -1.95 -1.73 -16.74
N ILE A 186 -1.51 -1.40 -15.52
CA ILE A 186 -0.50 -2.19 -14.79
C ILE A 186 -1.11 -3.21 -13.82
N ALA A 187 -2.42 -3.20 -13.62
CA ALA A 187 -3.09 -4.08 -12.68
C ALA A 187 -2.95 -5.56 -13.05
N HIS A 188 -2.87 -6.41 -12.02
CA HIS A 188 -2.84 -7.87 -12.16
C HIS A 188 -4.11 -8.37 -12.87
N PHE A 189 -5.28 -7.94 -12.39
CA PHE A 189 -6.56 -8.27 -12.99
C PHE A 189 -7.19 -7.05 -13.68
N SER A 190 -7.65 -7.24 -14.90
CA SER A 190 -8.33 -6.22 -15.70
C SER A 190 -9.82 -6.52 -15.93
N ASN A 191 -10.31 -7.63 -15.41
CA ASN A 191 -11.69 -8.07 -15.61
C ASN A 191 -12.61 -7.52 -14.52
N ILE A 192 -13.74 -6.94 -14.93
CA ILE A 192 -14.82 -6.58 -14.02
C ILE A 192 -15.50 -7.86 -13.55
N ILE A 193 -15.85 -7.93 -12.27
CA ILE A 193 -16.60 -9.04 -11.66
C ILE A 193 -17.95 -8.56 -11.15
N THR A 194 -18.91 -9.47 -11.05
CA THR A 194 -20.23 -9.21 -10.46
C THR A 194 -20.27 -9.60 -8.98
N MET A 195 -21.26 -9.07 -8.25
CA MET A 195 -21.53 -9.47 -6.86
C MET A 195 -21.73 -10.99 -6.72
N ASP A 196 -22.47 -11.59 -7.66
CA ASP A 196 -22.72 -13.03 -7.68
C ASP A 196 -21.41 -13.83 -7.87
N GLN A 197 -20.55 -13.42 -8.78
CA GLN A 197 -19.22 -14.03 -8.97
C GLN A 197 -18.35 -13.93 -7.72
N ALA A 198 -18.35 -12.78 -7.05
CA ALA A 198 -17.58 -12.59 -5.83
C ALA A 198 -18.09 -13.49 -4.70
N MET A 199 -19.39 -13.46 -4.42
CA MET A 199 -20.01 -14.23 -3.34
C MET A 199 -19.98 -15.74 -3.53
N ASN A 200 -19.97 -16.22 -4.78
CA ASN A 200 -19.96 -17.65 -5.11
C ASN A 200 -18.58 -18.16 -5.58
N SER A 201 -17.52 -17.36 -5.43
CA SER A 201 -16.16 -17.83 -5.70
C SER A 201 -15.73 -18.91 -4.70
N THR A 202 -14.67 -19.65 -5.03
CA THR A 202 -14.19 -20.79 -4.21
C THR A 202 -13.96 -20.37 -2.76
N PRO A 203 -14.49 -21.09 -1.75
CA PRO A 203 -14.21 -20.84 -0.34
C PRO A 203 -12.72 -21.00 -0.03
N VAL A 204 -12.15 -20.06 0.77
CA VAL A 204 -10.75 -20.11 1.24
C VAL A 204 -10.71 -20.36 2.75
N ALA A 205 -11.36 -19.51 3.52
CA ALA A 205 -11.52 -19.64 4.97
C ALA A 205 -12.86 -18.97 5.36
N GLU A 206 -13.86 -19.79 5.73
CA GLU A 206 -15.23 -19.30 5.95
C GLU A 206 -15.28 -18.13 6.94
N PRO A 207 -15.86 -16.95 6.62
CA PRO A 207 -16.75 -16.68 5.50
C PRO A 207 -16.09 -16.19 4.20
N LEU A 208 -14.76 -16.10 4.13
CA LEU A 208 -14.03 -15.55 2.99
C LEU A 208 -13.96 -16.53 1.82
N ASN A 209 -14.24 -16.01 0.64
CA ASN A 209 -14.07 -16.70 -0.63
C ASN A 209 -12.81 -16.17 -1.36
N LEU A 210 -12.45 -16.79 -2.49
CA LEU A 210 -11.26 -16.46 -3.26
C LEU A 210 -11.22 -14.96 -3.65
N MET A 211 -12.37 -14.41 -4.08
CA MET A 211 -12.46 -13.00 -4.46
C MET A 211 -12.39 -12.04 -3.25
N ASP A 212 -12.48 -12.54 -2.03
CA ASP A 212 -12.25 -11.76 -0.81
C ASP A 212 -10.78 -11.65 -0.41
N CYS A 213 -9.89 -12.37 -1.11
CA CYS A 213 -8.46 -12.44 -0.83
C CYS A 213 -7.66 -11.76 -1.94
N ALA A 214 -6.66 -10.97 -1.59
CA ALA A 214 -5.73 -10.40 -2.56
C ALA A 214 -4.85 -11.51 -3.15
N PRO A 215 -4.54 -11.47 -4.46
CA PRO A 215 -3.67 -12.43 -5.12
C PRO A 215 -2.22 -12.24 -4.70
N GLN A 216 -1.46 -13.33 -4.69
CA GLN A 216 -0.01 -13.23 -4.72
C GLN A 216 0.40 -12.58 -6.04
N SER A 217 1.28 -11.60 -5.99
CA SER A 217 1.71 -10.87 -7.16
C SER A 217 3.19 -10.53 -7.09
N ASP A 218 3.81 -10.47 -8.24
CA ASP A 218 5.09 -9.82 -8.45
C ASP A 218 4.85 -8.36 -8.82
N GLY A 219 5.77 -7.50 -8.48
CA GLY A 219 5.71 -6.10 -8.88
C GLY A 219 6.72 -5.23 -8.16
N ALA A 220 6.95 -4.07 -8.76
CA ALA A 220 7.79 -3.02 -8.20
C ALA A 220 7.19 -1.64 -8.43
N SER A 221 7.37 -0.76 -7.47
CA SER A 221 7.03 0.66 -7.54
C SER A 221 8.17 1.50 -6.98
N SER A 222 8.35 2.69 -7.53
CA SER A 222 9.37 3.64 -7.07
C SER A 222 8.87 5.06 -7.14
N ILE A 223 9.32 5.88 -6.19
CA ILE A 223 9.07 7.33 -6.14
C ILE A 223 10.37 8.07 -5.85
N ILE A 224 10.44 9.32 -6.29
CA ILE A 224 11.49 10.26 -5.91
C ILE A 224 10.90 11.30 -4.98
N LEU A 225 11.50 11.41 -3.79
CA LEU A 225 11.15 12.40 -2.78
C LEU A 225 12.18 13.53 -2.77
N ALA A 226 11.71 14.76 -2.67
CA ALA A 226 12.54 15.95 -2.64
C ALA A 226 12.18 16.89 -1.48
N SER A 227 13.18 17.58 -0.92
CA SER A 227 12.97 18.64 0.04
C SER A 227 12.41 19.91 -0.61
N GLU A 228 11.74 20.76 0.16
CA GLU A 228 11.30 22.10 -0.30
C GLU A 228 12.47 22.93 -0.86
N LYS A 229 13.67 22.76 -0.28
CA LYS A 229 14.89 23.42 -0.75
C LYS A 229 15.24 23.00 -2.17
N PHE A 230 15.27 21.69 -2.44
CA PHE A 230 15.51 21.14 -3.77
C PHE A 230 14.45 21.61 -4.78
N MET A 231 13.17 21.56 -4.39
CA MET A 231 12.05 22.04 -5.23
C MET A 231 12.24 23.47 -5.70
N LYS A 232 12.65 24.36 -4.80
CA LYS A 232 12.89 25.78 -5.10
C LYS A 232 14.11 26.01 -5.99
N GLN A 233 15.20 25.27 -5.75
CA GLN A 233 16.44 25.38 -6.51
C GLN A 233 16.25 24.89 -7.97
N GLU A 234 15.61 23.74 -8.14
CA GLU A 234 15.42 23.09 -9.44
C GLU A 234 14.12 23.50 -10.14
N LYS A 235 13.29 24.35 -9.50
CA LYS A 235 11.97 24.78 -10.01
C LYS A 235 11.09 23.62 -10.45
N LYS A 236 11.03 22.57 -9.61
CA LYS A 236 10.23 21.36 -9.86
C LYS A 236 8.81 21.55 -9.36
N GLU A 237 7.88 20.83 -10.01
CA GLU A 237 6.53 20.62 -9.52
C GLU A 237 6.44 19.23 -8.87
N GLY A 238 5.55 19.05 -7.92
CA GLY A 238 5.39 17.77 -7.23
C GLY A 238 4.20 17.78 -6.28
N VAL A 239 3.93 16.64 -5.69
CA VAL A 239 2.85 16.44 -4.73
C VAL A 239 3.43 16.41 -3.33
N LYS A 240 2.92 17.24 -2.45
CA LYS A 240 3.35 17.33 -1.05
C LYS A 240 2.88 16.12 -0.24
N ILE A 241 3.74 15.58 0.62
CA ILE A 241 3.34 14.72 1.74
C ILE A 241 2.95 15.62 2.90
N ALA A 242 1.66 15.98 2.97
CA ALA A 242 1.13 16.95 3.92
C ALA A 242 1.17 16.42 5.36
N GLY A 243 0.92 15.11 5.54
CA GLY A 243 0.94 14.51 6.87
C GLY A 243 1.31 13.03 6.82
N SER A 244 1.94 12.53 7.89
CA SER A 244 2.33 11.14 8.02
C SER A 244 2.16 10.66 9.45
N GLY A 245 1.51 9.52 9.64
CA GLY A 245 1.24 8.90 10.94
C GLY A 245 1.59 7.42 10.94
N ILE A 246 2.29 6.98 11.98
CA ILE A 246 2.55 5.56 12.26
C ILE A 246 2.06 5.22 13.66
N SER A 247 1.50 4.02 13.81
CA SER A 247 1.06 3.52 15.11
C SER A 247 1.13 2.00 15.15
N GLN A 248 1.27 1.48 16.36
CA GLN A 248 1.32 0.05 16.65
C GLN A 248 0.29 -0.35 17.70
N GLU A 249 -0.11 -1.62 17.64
CA GLU A 249 -0.83 -2.33 18.69
C GLU A 249 -0.25 -3.75 18.86
N TYR A 250 -0.91 -4.62 19.61
CA TYR A 250 -0.44 -5.99 19.81
C TYR A 250 -0.24 -6.72 18.48
N PHE A 251 0.89 -7.44 18.39
CA PHE A 251 1.26 -8.19 17.18
C PHE A 251 0.25 -9.31 16.89
N ALA A 252 0.04 -10.18 17.87
CA ALA A 252 -0.87 -11.30 17.75
C ALA A 252 -2.35 -10.86 17.83
N LEU A 253 -3.18 -11.39 16.94
CA LEU A 253 -4.61 -11.06 16.88
C LEU A 253 -5.35 -11.43 18.17
N HIS A 254 -4.98 -12.56 18.80
CA HIS A 254 -5.60 -13.03 20.04
C HIS A 254 -5.32 -12.14 21.27
N SER A 255 -4.34 -11.25 21.21
CA SER A 255 -3.99 -10.33 22.30
C SER A 255 -4.73 -8.98 22.21
N ARG A 256 -5.50 -8.76 21.13
CA ARG A 256 -6.18 -7.48 20.88
C ARG A 256 -7.53 -7.39 21.53
N ASP A 257 -7.93 -6.18 21.91
CA ASP A 257 -9.25 -5.90 22.49
C ASP A 257 -10.39 -6.16 21.49
N SER A 258 -10.12 -6.04 20.20
CA SER A 258 -11.09 -6.26 19.12
C SER A 258 -10.48 -7.06 17.98
N LEU A 259 -11.24 -8.01 17.44
CA LEU A 259 -10.86 -8.77 16.24
C LEU A 259 -11.17 -8.03 14.93
N TYR A 260 -12.02 -7.01 14.97
CA TYR A 260 -12.49 -6.27 13.78
C TYR A 260 -12.26 -4.74 13.87
N SER A 261 -11.26 -4.34 14.66
CA SER A 261 -10.76 -2.96 14.69
C SER A 261 -9.25 -2.99 14.86
N MET A 262 -8.57 -2.21 14.07
CA MET A 262 -7.13 -1.99 14.13
C MET A 262 -6.87 -0.67 14.84
N LYS A 263 -6.60 -0.70 16.16
CA LYS A 263 -6.28 0.49 16.95
C LYS A 263 -5.05 1.23 16.37
N SER A 264 -4.14 0.48 15.74
CA SER A 264 -3.03 1.05 14.98
C SER A 264 -3.50 1.96 13.85
N THR A 265 -4.52 1.56 13.06
CA THR A 265 -5.13 2.37 11.98
C THR A 265 -5.80 3.62 12.53
N VAL A 266 -6.62 3.49 13.58
CA VAL A 266 -7.29 4.63 14.23
C VAL A 266 -6.28 5.71 14.65
N ASN A 267 -5.19 5.28 15.30
CA ASN A 267 -4.19 6.20 15.80
C ASN A 267 -3.30 6.79 14.69
N ALA A 268 -2.93 5.98 13.68
CA ALA A 268 -2.10 6.43 12.57
C ALA A 268 -2.87 7.47 11.73
N SER A 269 -4.15 7.21 11.41
CA SER A 269 -5.01 8.13 10.66
C SER A 269 -5.17 9.46 11.38
N ARG A 270 -5.49 9.44 12.69
CA ARG A 270 -5.60 10.66 13.49
C ARG A 270 -4.29 11.47 13.47
N LYS A 271 -3.11 10.81 13.62
CA LYS A 271 -1.82 11.49 13.58
C LYS A 271 -1.53 12.12 12.21
N ALA A 272 -1.85 11.40 11.12
CA ALA A 272 -1.63 11.88 9.75
C ALA A 272 -2.50 13.10 9.43
N LEU A 273 -3.80 13.04 9.72
CA LEU A 273 -4.76 14.13 9.54
C LEU A 273 -4.38 15.37 10.37
N GLN A 274 -4.00 15.17 11.64
CA GLN A 274 -3.53 16.27 12.50
C GLN A 274 -2.28 16.96 11.95
N LYS A 275 -1.29 16.20 11.45
CA LYS A 275 -0.07 16.78 10.87
C LYS A 275 -0.33 17.47 9.54
N ALA A 276 -1.25 16.97 8.74
CA ALA A 276 -1.70 17.61 7.50
C ALA A 276 -2.58 18.85 7.75
N ASN A 277 -3.10 19.01 8.97
CA ASN A 277 -4.09 20.03 9.33
C ASN A 277 -5.34 19.98 8.46
N VAL A 278 -5.84 18.77 8.18
CA VAL A 278 -7.06 18.49 7.41
C VAL A 278 -7.98 17.55 8.17
N THR A 279 -9.23 17.52 7.75
CA THR A 279 -10.28 16.61 8.23
C THR A 279 -10.58 15.52 7.19
N LEU A 280 -11.43 14.55 7.53
CA LEU A 280 -11.87 13.53 6.57
C LEU A 280 -12.74 14.11 5.44
N ASP A 281 -13.42 15.23 5.68
CA ASP A 281 -14.23 15.88 4.66
C ASP A 281 -13.38 16.56 3.56
N ASP A 282 -12.09 16.79 3.82
CA ASP A 282 -11.15 17.34 2.85
C ASP A 282 -10.55 16.25 1.95
N ILE A 283 -10.71 14.96 2.30
CA ILE A 283 -10.12 13.83 1.57
C ILE A 283 -10.94 13.51 0.32
N SER A 284 -10.32 13.67 -0.84
CA SER A 284 -10.95 13.45 -2.13
C SER A 284 -10.98 11.96 -2.56
N PHE A 285 -10.01 11.16 -2.10
CA PHE A 285 -9.92 9.72 -2.35
C PHE A 285 -9.03 9.04 -1.31
N ALA A 286 -9.15 7.71 -1.21
CA ALA A 286 -8.24 6.94 -0.37
C ALA A 286 -7.80 5.63 -1.04
N GLU A 287 -6.50 5.31 -0.93
CA GLU A 287 -5.94 3.98 -1.16
C GLU A 287 -5.82 3.28 0.20
N ILE A 288 -6.65 2.27 0.44
CA ILE A 288 -6.69 1.55 1.71
C ILE A 288 -6.14 0.13 1.58
N HIS A 289 -5.61 -0.40 2.68
CA HIS A 289 -5.10 -1.77 2.73
C HIS A 289 -6.27 -2.76 2.83
N ASP A 290 -6.56 -3.44 1.76
CA ASP A 290 -7.67 -4.36 1.59
C ASP A 290 -7.23 -5.78 1.21
N SER A 291 -6.06 -6.23 1.69
CA SER A 291 -5.54 -7.58 1.39
C SER A 291 -6.56 -8.71 1.61
N PHE A 292 -7.53 -8.48 2.45
CA PHE A 292 -8.79 -9.21 2.57
C PHE A 292 -9.93 -8.21 2.58
N SER A 293 -11.10 -8.55 1.99
CA SER A 293 -12.27 -7.64 1.94
C SER A 293 -12.65 -7.10 3.31
N ILE A 294 -12.54 -7.93 4.35
CA ILE A 294 -12.84 -7.48 5.74
C ILE A 294 -11.89 -6.38 6.21
N TYR A 295 -10.61 -6.39 5.79
CA TYR A 295 -9.68 -5.33 6.18
C TYR A 295 -10.02 -4.01 5.49
N GLY A 296 -10.54 -4.05 4.25
CA GLY A 296 -11.13 -2.88 3.60
C GLY A 296 -12.32 -2.32 4.38
N VAL A 297 -13.25 -3.19 4.80
CA VAL A 297 -14.39 -2.80 5.65
C VAL A 297 -13.93 -2.18 6.97
N MET A 298 -12.97 -2.84 7.64
CA MET A 298 -12.39 -2.34 8.90
C MET A 298 -11.69 -0.99 8.70
N ALA A 299 -10.94 -0.83 7.60
CA ALA A 299 -10.24 0.42 7.29
C ALA A 299 -11.21 1.59 7.11
N LEU A 300 -12.34 1.39 6.40
CA LEU A 300 -13.37 2.43 6.26
C LEU A 300 -13.89 2.95 7.61
N GLU A 301 -14.02 2.07 8.59
CA GLU A 301 -14.51 2.40 9.93
C GLU A 301 -13.39 2.91 10.86
N ASP A 302 -12.21 2.30 10.83
CA ASP A 302 -11.07 2.66 11.68
C ASP A 302 -10.45 4.01 11.28
N ILE A 303 -10.45 4.36 9.99
CA ILE A 303 -10.07 5.68 9.49
C ILE A 303 -11.12 6.73 9.88
N GLY A 304 -12.40 6.32 9.90
CA GLY A 304 -13.53 7.16 10.28
C GLY A 304 -14.42 7.60 9.11
N PHE A 305 -14.28 7.02 7.91
CA PHE A 305 -15.21 7.28 6.79
C PHE A 305 -16.62 6.77 7.06
N ALA A 306 -16.73 5.74 7.90
CA ALA A 306 -17.99 5.23 8.41
C ALA A 306 -17.92 5.04 9.93
N GLU A 307 -19.07 5.15 10.60
CA GLU A 307 -19.20 4.72 11.98
C GLU A 307 -19.05 3.19 12.10
N ARG A 308 -18.67 2.71 13.27
CA ARG A 308 -18.49 1.28 13.54
C ARG A 308 -19.79 0.48 13.25
N GLY A 309 -19.67 -0.56 12.38
CA GLY A 309 -20.78 -1.39 11.91
C GLY A 309 -21.60 -0.76 10.79
N LYS A 310 -21.18 0.40 10.24
CA LYS A 310 -21.88 1.16 9.20
C LYS A 310 -21.18 1.21 7.85
N ALA A 311 -20.03 0.54 7.68
CA ALA A 311 -19.35 0.51 6.40
C ALA A 311 -20.26 -0.01 5.26
N LYS A 312 -21.24 -0.87 5.57
CA LYS A 312 -22.26 -1.34 4.62
C LYS A 312 -23.02 -0.19 3.93
N ASP A 313 -23.19 0.95 4.61
CA ASP A 313 -23.93 2.09 4.08
C ASP A 313 -23.10 2.83 2.99
N LEU A 314 -21.77 2.61 2.95
CA LEU A 314 -20.87 3.18 1.95
C LEU A 314 -20.55 2.24 0.79
N VAL A 315 -20.28 0.96 1.09
CA VAL A 315 -19.65 0.04 0.11
C VAL A 315 -20.49 -0.24 -1.14
N PHE A 316 -21.81 -0.05 -1.08
CA PHE A 316 -22.69 -0.33 -2.22
C PHE A 316 -22.80 0.81 -3.24
N SER A 317 -22.55 2.06 -2.84
CA SER A 317 -22.80 3.21 -3.72
C SER A 317 -21.75 4.33 -3.63
N GLU A 318 -21.06 4.46 -2.51
CA GLU A 318 -20.31 5.67 -2.17
C GLU A 318 -18.79 5.55 -2.34
N ILE A 319 -18.25 4.33 -2.57
CA ILE A 319 -16.80 4.07 -2.69
C ILE A 319 -16.27 4.04 -4.13
N GLY A 320 -17.16 4.08 -5.13
CA GLY A 320 -16.76 4.13 -6.54
C GLY A 320 -16.17 5.49 -6.92
N LEU A 321 -15.52 5.60 -8.08
CA LEU A 321 -14.83 6.83 -8.55
C LEU A 321 -15.70 8.10 -8.57
N LYS A 322 -17.02 7.95 -8.62
CA LYS A 322 -18.00 9.06 -8.57
C LYS A 322 -18.81 9.07 -7.27
N GLY A 323 -18.45 8.24 -6.32
CA GLY A 323 -19.09 8.19 -5.00
C GLY A 323 -18.62 9.32 -4.08
N LYS A 324 -19.14 9.34 -2.89
CA LYS A 324 -18.80 10.32 -1.85
C LYS A 324 -17.32 10.28 -1.48
N ILE A 325 -16.75 9.08 -1.39
CA ILE A 325 -15.33 8.84 -1.12
C ILE A 325 -14.80 7.73 -2.02
N PRO A 326 -14.18 8.05 -3.16
CA PRO A 326 -13.51 7.09 -4.01
C PRO A 326 -12.47 6.27 -3.24
N ILE A 327 -12.67 4.96 -3.17
CA ILE A 327 -11.77 4.02 -2.50
C ILE A 327 -11.04 3.19 -3.54
N ASN A 328 -9.72 3.06 -3.36
CA ASN A 328 -8.85 2.27 -4.21
C ASN A 328 -9.02 2.57 -5.72
N PRO A 329 -8.84 3.83 -6.15
CA PRO A 329 -8.87 4.17 -7.57
C PRO A 329 -7.92 3.33 -8.41
N SER A 330 -6.78 2.88 -7.82
CA SER A 330 -5.80 2.00 -8.47
C SER A 330 -6.34 0.60 -8.79
N GLY A 331 -7.36 0.14 -8.06
CA GLY A 331 -7.88 -1.23 -8.07
C GLY A 331 -7.56 -2.02 -6.79
N GLY A 332 -7.02 -1.36 -5.75
CA GLY A 332 -6.73 -1.96 -4.46
C GLY A 332 -5.73 -3.12 -4.51
N LEU A 333 -5.45 -3.72 -3.38
CA LEU A 333 -4.56 -4.88 -3.33
C LEU A 333 -5.20 -6.11 -3.99
N LYS A 334 -6.52 -6.16 -4.04
CA LYS A 334 -7.29 -7.28 -4.56
C LYS A 334 -7.21 -7.40 -6.08
N ALA A 335 -7.16 -6.30 -6.81
CA ALA A 335 -7.21 -6.35 -8.25
C ALA A 335 -6.01 -5.68 -8.94
N LYS A 336 -5.46 -4.59 -8.39
CA LYS A 336 -4.15 -4.08 -8.84
C LYS A 336 -3.06 -5.13 -8.59
N GLY A 337 -3.14 -5.83 -7.46
CA GLY A 337 -2.17 -6.85 -7.05
C GLY A 337 -1.49 -6.53 -5.72
N PHE A 338 -0.89 -7.55 -5.09
CA PHE A 338 -0.37 -7.45 -3.73
C PHE A 338 1.08 -7.95 -3.59
N PRO A 339 2.06 -7.37 -4.28
CA PRO A 339 3.47 -7.58 -3.94
C PRO A 339 3.80 -6.75 -2.69
N TYR A 340 4.12 -7.41 -1.57
CA TYR A 340 4.16 -6.80 -0.23
C TYR A 340 5.02 -5.54 -0.16
N GLY A 341 6.27 -5.62 -0.61
CA GLY A 341 7.18 -4.47 -0.60
C GLY A 341 6.78 -3.35 -1.54
N ALA A 342 6.15 -3.67 -2.70
CA ALA A 342 5.79 -2.68 -3.70
C ALA A 342 4.47 -1.96 -3.40
N SER A 343 3.52 -2.65 -2.75
CA SER A 343 2.14 -2.17 -2.62
C SER A 343 2.04 -0.80 -1.93
N GLY A 344 2.78 -0.62 -0.82
CA GLY A 344 2.78 0.65 -0.10
C GLY A 344 3.34 1.80 -0.93
N VAL A 345 4.42 1.59 -1.69
CA VAL A 345 4.96 2.59 -2.62
C VAL A 345 4.00 2.83 -3.79
N GLY A 346 3.35 1.78 -4.27
CA GLY A 346 2.35 1.85 -5.35
C GLY A 346 1.11 2.69 -5.01
N GLN A 347 0.76 2.80 -3.73
CA GLN A 347 -0.27 3.75 -3.26
C GLN A 347 0.19 5.21 -3.46
N PHE A 348 1.47 5.50 -3.22
CA PHE A 348 2.02 6.85 -3.48
C PHE A 348 2.08 7.17 -4.96
N VAL A 349 2.39 6.20 -5.81
CA VAL A 349 2.33 6.38 -7.27
C VAL A 349 0.91 6.75 -7.69
N GLU A 350 -0.09 6.01 -7.22
CA GLU A 350 -1.49 6.35 -7.52
C GLU A 350 -1.87 7.73 -6.98
N GLY A 351 -1.53 8.01 -5.72
CA GLY A 351 -1.79 9.33 -5.12
C GLY A 351 -1.18 10.48 -5.91
N TYR A 352 0.07 10.32 -6.35
CA TYR A 352 0.73 11.29 -7.22
C TYR A 352 -0.01 11.47 -8.55
N LEU A 353 -0.37 10.37 -9.22
CA LEU A 353 -1.08 10.43 -10.51
C LEU A 353 -2.46 11.10 -10.38
N GLN A 354 -3.19 10.82 -9.31
CA GLN A 354 -4.49 11.44 -9.03
C GLN A 354 -4.37 12.96 -8.82
N LEU A 355 -3.44 13.40 -7.97
CA LEU A 355 -3.26 14.81 -7.62
C LEU A 355 -2.61 15.62 -8.75
N MET A 356 -1.84 14.97 -9.63
CA MET A 356 -1.29 15.60 -10.84
C MET A 356 -2.24 15.56 -12.04
N GLY A 357 -3.45 15.01 -11.91
CA GLY A 357 -4.40 14.88 -13.01
C GLY A 357 -3.96 13.89 -14.11
N LYS A 358 -3.11 12.90 -13.75
CA LYS A 358 -2.47 11.96 -14.68
C LYS A 358 -3.00 10.52 -14.57
N ALA A 359 -4.06 10.27 -13.79
CA ALA A 359 -4.59 8.93 -13.57
C ALA A 359 -5.45 8.37 -14.74
N GLY A 360 -5.66 9.16 -15.80
CA GLY A 360 -6.36 8.71 -17.01
C GLY A 360 -7.83 8.36 -16.74
N LYS A 361 -8.26 7.17 -17.16
CA LYS A 361 -9.68 6.75 -17.02
C LYS A 361 -10.17 6.58 -15.59
N ARG A 362 -9.24 6.42 -14.62
CA ARG A 362 -9.54 6.27 -13.19
C ARG A 362 -9.37 7.57 -12.40
N GLN A 363 -9.23 8.71 -13.10
CA GLN A 363 -9.07 10.02 -12.48
C GLN A 363 -10.28 10.36 -11.59
N VAL A 364 -10.01 10.69 -10.34
CA VAL A 364 -10.97 11.31 -9.42
C VAL A 364 -11.05 12.79 -9.73
N GLU A 365 -12.26 13.29 -9.96
CA GLU A 365 -12.49 14.69 -10.31
C GLU A 365 -12.16 15.61 -9.12
N ASN A 366 -11.47 16.72 -9.38
CA ASN A 366 -11.12 17.74 -8.40
C ASN A 366 -10.42 17.19 -7.14
N ALA A 367 -9.49 16.25 -7.32
CA ALA A 367 -8.74 15.67 -6.22
C ALA A 367 -7.75 16.70 -5.63
N GLU A 368 -7.92 17.02 -4.34
CA GLU A 368 -7.05 17.97 -3.60
C GLU A 368 -6.22 17.25 -2.54
N TYR A 369 -6.81 16.28 -1.83
CA TYR A 369 -6.12 15.45 -0.84
C TYR A 369 -6.41 13.97 -1.05
N GLY A 370 -5.34 13.16 -0.94
CA GLY A 370 -5.42 11.70 -0.96
C GLY A 370 -4.96 11.11 0.38
N LEU A 371 -5.68 10.11 0.88
CA LEU A 371 -5.27 9.33 2.05
C LEU A 371 -4.73 7.98 1.61
N LEU A 372 -3.52 7.63 2.04
CA LEU A 372 -2.86 6.35 1.76
C LEU A 372 -2.70 5.58 3.07
N HIS A 373 -3.21 4.34 3.11
CA HIS A 373 -3.22 3.51 4.31
C HIS A 373 -2.61 2.14 4.04
N SER A 374 -1.56 1.80 4.77
CA SER A 374 -0.87 0.51 4.72
C SER A 374 -0.84 -0.16 6.08
N VAL A 375 -0.95 -1.48 6.08
CA VAL A 375 -1.03 -2.30 7.30
C VAL A 375 -0.01 -3.43 7.25
N ALA A 376 0.65 -3.68 8.38
CA ALA A 376 1.53 -4.81 8.58
C ALA A 376 0.75 -6.01 9.14
N GLY A 377 0.83 -7.13 8.43
CA GLY A 377 0.23 -8.40 8.84
C GLY A 377 -1.28 -8.28 9.10
N THR A 378 -1.71 -8.64 10.30
CA THR A 378 -3.11 -8.56 10.73
C THR A 378 -3.51 -7.20 11.30
N GLY A 379 -2.66 -6.17 11.22
CA GLY A 379 -2.94 -4.83 11.74
C GLY A 379 -2.09 -4.41 12.93
N SER A 380 -0.95 -5.09 13.18
CA SER A 380 -0.05 -4.73 14.28
C SER A 380 0.56 -3.34 14.14
N THR A 381 0.90 -2.96 12.91
CA THR A 381 1.40 -1.62 12.57
C THR A 381 0.57 -1.06 11.44
N SER A 382 0.16 0.19 11.55
CA SER A 382 -0.48 0.93 10.46
C SER A 382 0.28 2.21 10.18
N ILE A 383 0.41 2.52 8.90
CA ILE A 383 1.06 3.72 8.39
C ILE A 383 0.07 4.45 7.49
N VAL A 384 -0.17 5.71 7.77
CA VAL A 384 -1.09 6.55 7.00
C VAL A 384 -0.38 7.81 6.56
N HIS A 385 -0.55 8.15 5.30
CA HIS A 385 -0.04 9.40 4.73
C HIS A 385 -1.17 10.20 4.10
N ILE A 386 -1.07 11.51 4.21
CA ILE A 386 -1.93 12.45 3.50
C ILE A 386 -1.09 13.15 2.45
N LEU A 387 -1.50 13.06 1.21
CA LEU A 387 -0.91 13.76 0.07
C LEU A 387 -1.79 14.92 -0.33
N GLY A 388 -1.18 16.02 -0.81
CA GLY A 388 -1.92 17.16 -1.31
C GLY A 388 -1.62 18.46 -0.54
N GLY A 389 -2.37 19.52 -0.85
CA GLY A 389 -2.10 20.86 -0.36
C GLY A 389 -0.96 21.54 -1.14
N GLU A 390 -1.03 22.89 -1.25
CA GLU A 390 0.01 23.74 -1.87
C GLU A 390 1.30 23.78 -1.05
#